data_02ebf3874e1f5d0f2321333bdf6ec2d2
#
_entry.id   02ebf3874e1f5d0f2321333bdf6ec2d2
#
_cell.length_a   1.000
_cell.length_b   1.000
_cell.length_c   1.000
_cell.angle_alpha   90.00
_cell.angle_beta   90.00
_cell.angle_gamma   90.00
#
_symmetry.space_group_name_H-M   'P 1'
#
loop_
_entity.id
_entity.type
_entity.pdbx_description
1 polymer ?
#
loop_
_entity_poly.entity_id
_entity_poly.type
_entity_poly.pdbx_seq_one_letter_code
_entity_poly.pdbx_strand_id
1 'polypeptide(L)'
;MLIAQGEYDRAKALCDSAGESLSTKCTPVTTDNPTLNAIMNVELEKAQSNQINCTYEIADTLKNMRDADIISLIANLCDNAIEYLAQIPQEQRQMSITISSYRSYCKVVCKNTVVSSVLTENPDLTTTKDDKLLHGKGMNILRTIAKKYDGELLINEDGNQLTVSVMMMK
;
A
#
# COMPACT_ATOMS: atom_id res chain seq x y z
N MET A 1 22.85 -46.35 -8.57
CA MET A 1 23.32 -44.98 -8.89
C MET A 1 22.28 -44.12 -9.62
N LEU A 2 21.30 -44.67 -10.34
CA LEU A 2 20.24 -43.91 -11.04
C LEU A 2 19.12 -43.36 -10.12
N ILE A 3 18.89 -43.99 -8.95
CA ILE A 3 17.85 -43.57 -8.00
C ILE A 3 18.22 -42.24 -7.32
N ALA A 4 19.50 -42.06 -6.99
CA ALA A 4 20.00 -40.83 -6.36
C ALA A 4 19.91 -39.59 -7.30
N GLN A 5 20.05 -39.80 -8.61
CA GLN A 5 19.96 -38.74 -9.60
C GLN A 5 18.51 -38.22 -9.74
N GLY A 6 17.54 -39.16 -9.78
CA GLY A 6 16.12 -38.79 -9.86
C GLY A 6 15.58 -38.13 -8.60
N GLU A 7 16.11 -38.41 -7.41
CA GLU A 7 15.77 -37.70 -6.17
C GLU A 7 16.41 -36.32 -6.11
N TYR A 8 17.62 -36.17 -6.62
CA TYR A 8 18.30 -34.88 -6.75
C TYR A 8 17.55 -33.92 -7.71
N ASP A 9 17.13 -34.43 -8.87
CA ASP A 9 16.38 -33.64 -9.87
C ASP A 9 15.00 -33.24 -9.34
N ARG A 10 14.33 -34.11 -8.55
CA ARG A 10 13.09 -33.77 -7.85
C ARG A 10 13.29 -32.75 -6.74
N ALA A 11 14.34 -32.90 -5.94
CA ALA A 11 14.67 -31.91 -4.90
C ALA A 11 15.04 -30.56 -5.50
N LYS A 12 15.78 -30.57 -6.60
CA LYS A 12 16.10 -29.35 -7.35
C LYS A 12 14.85 -28.68 -7.93
N ALA A 13 13.96 -29.43 -8.57
CA ALA A 13 12.69 -28.89 -9.08
C ALA A 13 11.78 -28.34 -7.97
N LEU A 14 11.78 -28.96 -6.78
CA LEU A 14 11.09 -28.45 -5.60
C LEU A 14 11.74 -27.17 -5.06
N CYS A 15 13.07 -27.08 -5.05
CA CYS A 15 13.79 -25.88 -4.66
C CYS A 15 13.60 -24.75 -5.69
N ASP A 16 13.60 -25.06 -6.98
CA ASP A 16 13.39 -24.09 -8.05
C ASP A 16 11.93 -23.58 -8.01
N SER A 17 10.93 -24.45 -7.81
CA SER A 17 9.53 -24.05 -7.64
C SER A 17 9.27 -23.30 -6.33
N ALA A 18 9.97 -23.63 -5.25
CA ALA A 18 9.95 -22.86 -4.00
C ALA A 18 10.66 -21.51 -4.15
N GLY A 19 11.73 -21.46 -4.95
CA GLY A 19 12.44 -20.24 -5.30
C GLY A 19 11.60 -19.27 -6.15
N GLU A 20 10.84 -19.79 -7.13
CA GLU A 20 9.90 -18.99 -7.92
C GLU A 20 8.71 -18.49 -7.09
N SER A 21 8.24 -19.29 -6.13
CA SER A 21 7.23 -18.86 -5.15
C SER A 21 7.76 -17.81 -4.15
N LEU A 22 9.09 -17.76 -3.93
CA LEU A 22 9.75 -16.76 -3.08
C LEU A 22 10.12 -15.46 -3.83
N SER A 23 10.05 -15.45 -5.17
CA SER A 23 10.43 -14.27 -5.99
C SER A 23 9.42 -13.13 -5.97
N THR A 24 8.27 -13.28 -5.30
CA THR A 24 7.27 -12.23 -5.08
C THR A 24 7.33 -11.58 -3.69
N LYS A 25 8.36 -11.88 -2.87
CA LYS A 25 8.54 -11.17 -1.60
C LYS A 25 9.04 -9.77 -1.87
N CYS A 26 8.20 -8.77 -1.61
CA CYS A 26 8.65 -7.39 -1.49
C CYS A 26 9.86 -7.33 -0.56
N THR A 27 10.94 -6.68 -1.01
CA THR A 27 12.09 -6.44 -0.14
C THR A 27 11.60 -5.66 1.09
N PRO A 28 11.97 -6.06 2.32
CA PRO A 28 11.57 -5.34 3.51
C PRO A 28 12.02 -3.87 3.47
N VAL A 29 11.14 -2.98 3.87
CA VAL A 29 11.46 -1.56 4.01
C VAL A 29 12.45 -1.38 5.14
N THR A 30 13.56 -0.72 4.85
CA THR A 30 14.59 -0.35 5.82
C THR A 30 15.00 1.09 5.59
N THR A 31 14.61 1.97 6.50
CA THR A 31 14.98 3.39 6.53
C THR A 31 15.53 3.72 7.93
N ASP A 32 15.86 4.97 8.15
CA ASP A 32 16.28 5.48 9.46
C ASP A 32 15.10 5.88 10.39
N ASN A 33 13.85 5.58 9.98
CA ASN A 33 12.64 5.73 10.82
C ASN A 33 12.04 4.36 11.16
N PRO A 34 12.24 3.84 12.39
CA PRO A 34 11.74 2.52 12.79
C PRO A 34 10.22 2.38 12.70
N THR A 35 9.47 3.44 13.00
CA THR A 35 8.00 3.44 12.94
C THR A 35 7.51 3.28 11.49
N LEU A 36 8.13 4.03 10.56
CA LEU A 36 7.82 3.90 9.14
C LEU A 36 8.16 2.49 8.62
N ASN A 37 9.33 1.95 9.02
CA ASN A 37 9.72 0.60 8.63
C ASN A 37 8.70 -0.44 9.12
N ALA A 38 8.28 -0.35 10.38
CA ALA A 38 7.33 -1.30 10.97
C ALA A 38 5.98 -1.27 10.25
N ILE A 39 5.37 -0.09 10.09
CA ILE A 39 4.05 0.01 9.46
C ILE A 39 4.10 -0.35 7.97
N MET A 40 5.11 0.09 7.22
CA MET A 40 5.25 -0.25 5.81
C MET A 40 5.38 -1.77 5.61
N ASN A 41 6.19 -2.46 6.42
CA ASN A 41 6.34 -3.90 6.31
C ASN A 41 5.04 -4.65 6.64
N VAL A 42 4.26 -4.19 7.62
CA VAL A 42 2.92 -4.74 7.92
C VAL A 42 1.99 -4.59 6.72
N GLU A 43 1.93 -3.42 6.10
CA GLU A 43 1.05 -3.17 4.96
C GLU A 43 1.49 -3.93 3.70
N LEU A 44 2.80 -4.07 3.47
CA LEU A 44 3.32 -4.90 2.38
C LEU A 44 2.99 -6.39 2.57
N GLU A 45 3.05 -6.90 3.81
CA GLU A 45 2.64 -8.27 4.13
C GLU A 45 1.14 -8.48 3.91
N LYS A 46 0.28 -7.51 4.32
CA LYS A 46 -1.15 -7.53 4.02
C LYS A 46 -1.41 -7.55 2.51
N ALA A 47 -0.73 -6.70 1.73
CA ALA A 47 -0.87 -6.67 0.28
C ALA A 47 -0.48 -8.02 -0.34
N GLN A 48 0.64 -8.60 0.08
CA GLN A 48 1.10 -9.90 -0.38
C GLN A 48 0.10 -11.02 -0.04
N SER A 49 -0.45 -11.02 1.19
CA SER A 49 -1.45 -12.01 1.63
C SER A 49 -2.73 -11.93 0.81
N ASN A 50 -3.06 -10.76 0.27
CA ASN A 50 -4.16 -10.54 -0.66
C ASN A 50 -3.78 -10.70 -2.14
N GLN A 51 -2.59 -11.22 -2.43
CA GLN A 51 -2.08 -11.44 -3.80
C GLN A 51 -2.07 -10.15 -4.64
N ILE A 52 -1.71 -9.03 -4.02
CA ILE A 52 -1.60 -7.72 -4.65
C ILE A 52 -0.14 -7.50 -5.03
N ASN A 53 0.10 -7.14 -6.31
CA ASN A 53 1.42 -6.68 -6.75
C ASN A 53 1.65 -5.27 -6.23
N CYS A 54 2.46 -5.15 -5.19
CA CYS A 54 2.75 -3.89 -4.52
C CYS A 54 4.19 -3.46 -4.75
N THR A 55 4.38 -2.20 -5.17
CA THR A 55 5.70 -1.56 -5.28
C THR A 55 5.78 -0.35 -4.34
N TYR A 56 6.98 0.04 -3.94
CA TYR A 56 7.17 1.23 -3.13
C TYR A 56 8.44 2.00 -3.48
N GLU A 57 8.41 3.31 -3.22
CA GLU A 57 9.54 4.21 -3.33
C GLU A 57 9.53 5.18 -2.14
N ILE A 58 10.63 5.24 -1.37
CA ILE A 58 10.75 6.06 -0.17
C ILE A 58 11.97 6.97 -0.31
N ALA A 59 11.71 8.25 -0.56
CA ALA A 59 12.72 9.31 -0.63
C ALA A 59 12.66 10.28 0.57
N ASP A 60 11.67 10.11 1.46
CA ASP A 60 11.54 10.85 2.72
C ASP A 60 11.09 9.90 3.83
N THR A 61 11.61 10.03 5.02
CA THR A 61 11.35 9.13 6.14
C THR A 61 10.39 9.68 7.19
N LEU A 62 9.70 10.77 6.89
CA LEU A 62 8.64 11.38 7.71
C LEU A 62 9.08 11.69 9.16
N LYS A 63 10.37 12.02 9.39
CA LYS A 63 10.93 12.24 10.74
C LYS A 63 10.27 13.37 11.53
N ASN A 64 9.67 14.33 10.83
CA ASN A 64 9.01 15.47 11.47
C ASN A 64 7.56 15.16 11.88
N MET A 65 7.09 13.95 11.63
CA MET A 65 5.76 13.50 12.02
C MET A 65 5.81 12.68 13.32
N ARG A 66 4.72 12.71 14.06
CA ARG A 66 4.55 11.83 15.23
C ARG A 66 4.32 10.39 14.78
N ASP A 67 4.87 9.43 15.48
CA ASP A 67 4.75 8.00 15.19
C ASP A 67 3.30 7.55 15.00
N ALA A 68 2.39 7.98 15.87
CA ALA A 68 0.96 7.65 15.76
C ALA A 68 0.31 8.19 14.47
N ASP A 69 0.77 9.34 13.98
CA ASP A 69 0.26 9.93 12.74
C ASP A 69 0.84 9.20 11.52
N ILE A 70 2.12 8.78 11.56
CA ILE A 70 2.74 7.94 10.51
C ILE A 70 1.99 6.62 10.38
N ILE A 71 1.75 5.93 11.50
CA ILE A 71 1.00 4.66 11.52
C ILE A 71 -0.39 4.86 10.93
N SER A 72 -1.14 5.87 11.42
CA SER A 72 -2.49 6.14 10.95
C SER A 72 -2.55 6.55 9.48
N LEU A 73 -1.57 7.32 9.01
CA LEU A 73 -1.48 7.77 7.62
C LEU A 73 -1.27 6.58 6.67
N ILE A 74 -0.21 5.79 6.93
CA ILE A 74 0.16 4.68 6.06
C ILE A 74 -0.91 3.59 6.09
N ALA A 75 -1.38 3.17 7.28
CA ALA A 75 -2.41 2.15 7.40
C ALA A 75 -3.70 2.55 6.66
N ASN A 76 -4.23 3.77 6.84
CA ASN A 76 -5.47 4.17 6.18
C ASN A 76 -5.32 4.31 4.65
N LEU A 77 -4.16 4.75 4.15
CA LEU A 77 -3.90 4.78 2.70
C LEU A 77 -3.87 3.37 2.11
N CYS A 78 -3.14 2.46 2.75
CA CYS A 78 -2.96 1.09 2.27
C CYS A 78 -4.23 0.25 2.43
N ASP A 79 -4.89 0.29 3.59
CA ASP A 79 -6.11 -0.48 3.86
C ASP A 79 -7.20 -0.14 2.82
N ASN A 80 -7.39 1.16 2.48
CA ASN A 80 -8.35 1.56 1.46
C ASN A 80 -8.06 0.92 0.09
N ALA A 81 -6.78 0.91 -0.32
CA ALA A 81 -6.37 0.31 -1.58
C ALA A 81 -6.48 -1.23 -1.55
N ILE A 82 -6.02 -1.87 -0.48
CA ILE A 82 -6.04 -3.33 -0.30
C ILE A 82 -7.48 -3.85 -0.30
N GLU A 83 -8.38 -3.18 0.45
CA GLU A 83 -9.80 -3.56 0.51
C GLU A 83 -10.49 -3.51 -0.86
N TYR A 84 -10.20 -2.48 -1.66
CA TYR A 84 -10.73 -2.40 -3.03
C TYR A 84 -10.13 -3.50 -3.92
N LEU A 85 -8.80 -3.64 -3.90
CA LEU A 85 -8.10 -4.59 -4.77
C LEU A 85 -8.46 -6.05 -4.45
N ALA A 86 -8.78 -6.38 -3.20
CA ALA A 86 -9.21 -7.71 -2.82
C ALA A 86 -10.54 -8.13 -3.50
N GLN A 87 -11.32 -7.18 -4.00
CA GLN A 87 -12.62 -7.42 -4.64
C GLN A 87 -12.54 -7.55 -6.18
N ILE A 88 -11.40 -7.24 -6.80
CA ILE A 88 -11.19 -7.34 -8.24
C ILE A 88 -10.36 -8.59 -8.61
N PRO A 89 -10.32 -9.02 -9.89
CA PRO A 89 -9.52 -10.15 -10.34
C PRO A 89 -8.03 -9.99 -9.98
N GLN A 90 -7.38 -11.08 -9.58
CA GLN A 90 -6.01 -11.09 -9.06
C GLN A 90 -5.00 -10.46 -10.03
N GLU A 91 -5.12 -10.75 -11.32
CA GLU A 91 -4.24 -10.25 -12.37
C GLU A 91 -4.27 -8.72 -12.52
N GLN A 92 -5.29 -8.06 -11.97
CA GLN A 92 -5.46 -6.60 -12.02
C GLN A 92 -5.07 -5.92 -10.71
N ARG A 93 -4.70 -6.69 -9.66
CA ARG A 93 -4.37 -6.17 -8.33
C ARG A 93 -2.99 -5.54 -8.33
N GLN A 94 -2.93 -4.25 -8.59
CA GLN A 94 -1.69 -3.48 -8.56
C GLN A 94 -1.81 -2.29 -7.61
N MET A 95 -0.79 -2.09 -6.78
CA MET A 95 -0.68 -0.97 -5.85
C MET A 95 0.74 -0.42 -5.85
N SER A 96 0.88 0.88 -5.64
CA SER A 96 2.18 1.51 -5.39
C SER A 96 2.08 2.55 -4.29
N ILE A 97 3.14 2.64 -3.48
CA ILE A 97 3.28 3.62 -2.41
C ILE A 97 4.53 4.44 -2.68
N THR A 98 4.37 5.77 -2.74
CA THR A 98 5.50 6.68 -2.91
C THR A 98 5.52 7.69 -1.77
N ILE A 99 6.67 7.80 -1.10
CA ILE A 99 6.92 8.81 -0.08
C ILE A 99 8.05 9.70 -0.58
N SER A 100 7.76 10.96 -0.83
CA SER A 100 8.70 11.91 -1.41
C SER A 100 8.64 13.26 -0.71
N SER A 101 9.65 14.08 -0.94
CA SER A 101 9.66 15.44 -0.45
C SER A 101 10.15 16.40 -1.51
N TYR A 102 9.59 17.61 -1.46
CA TYR A 102 10.01 18.71 -2.29
C TYR A 102 10.00 20.00 -1.48
N ARG A 103 11.17 20.63 -1.31
CA ARG A 103 11.33 21.84 -0.47
C ARG A 103 10.81 21.57 0.96
N SER A 104 9.84 22.37 1.41
CA SER A 104 9.23 22.29 2.75
C SER A 104 8.05 21.34 2.84
N TYR A 105 7.78 20.55 1.79
CA TYR A 105 6.64 19.62 1.77
C TYR A 105 7.11 18.18 1.69
N CYS A 106 6.41 17.30 2.37
CA CYS A 106 6.44 15.87 2.09
C CYS A 106 5.10 15.43 1.48
N LYS A 107 5.14 14.39 0.68
CA LYS A 107 3.98 13.83 0.00
C LYS A 107 4.01 12.32 0.11
N VAL A 108 2.90 11.75 0.61
CA VAL A 108 2.65 10.32 0.62
C VAL A 108 1.55 10.03 -0.40
N VAL A 109 1.82 9.13 -1.32
CA VAL A 109 0.93 8.77 -2.42
C VAL A 109 0.68 7.28 -2.40
N CYS A 110 -0.57 6.88 -2.42
CA CYS A 110 -0.97 5.51 -2.72
C CYS A 110 -1.74 5.52 -4.04
N LYS A 111 -1.35 4.63 -4.96
CA LYS A 111 -2.04 4.42 -6.23
C LYS A 111 -2.47 2.98 -6.30
N ASN A 112 -3.66 2.73 -6.83
CA ASN A 112 -4.16 1.39 -7.07
C ASN A 112 -4.98 1.32 -8.36
N THR A 113 -5.03 0.13 -8.94
CA THR A 113 -5.92 -0.15 -10.08
C THR A 113 -7.37 -0.06 -9.64
N VAL A 114 -8.21 0.49 -10.53
CA VAL A 114 -9.68 0.44 -10.43
C VAL A 114 -10.27 -0.12 -11.72
N VAL A 115 -11.37 -0.88 -11.62
CA VAL A 115 -12.03 -1.51 -12.77
C VAL A 115 -13.28 -0.76 -13.22
N SER A 116 -13.80 0.11 -12.36
CA SER A 116 -14.87 1.07 -12.65
C SER A 116 -14.55 2.40 -12.00
N SER A 117 -15.22 3.47 -12.42
CA SER A 117 -14.97 4.78 -11.86
C SER A 117 -15.47 4.85 -10.41
N VAL A 118 -14.53 4.82 -9.46
CA VAL A 118 -14.81 4.90 -8.03
C VAL A 118 -15.39 6.26 -7.67
N LEU A 119 -14.87 7.34 -8.26
CA LEU A 119 -15.34 8.69 -7.99
C LEU A 119 -16.72 8.99 -8.60
N THR A 120 -17.09 8.32 -9.69
CA THR A 120 -18.44 8.43 -10.26
C THR A 120 -19.46 7.69 -9.40
N GLU A 121 -19.10 6.51 -8.89
CA GLU A 121 -19.99 5.67 -8.06
C GLU A 121 -20.05 6.18 -6.61
N ASN A 122 -18.98 6.78 -6.10
CA ASN A 122 -18.84 7.25 -4.73
C ASN A 122 -18.00 8.54 -4.66
N PRO A 123 -18.54 9.72 -5.06
CA PRO A 123 -17.79 10.97 -5.16
C PRO A 123 -17.13 11.41 -3.84
N ASP A 124 -17.75 11.10 -2.72
CA ASP A 124 -17.26 11.46 -1.39
C ASP A 124 -16.34 10.41 -0.77
N LEU A 125 -16.12 9.29 -1.46
CA LEU A 125 -15.43 8.10 -0.94
C LEU A 125 -15.95 7.68 0.43
N THR A 126 -17.27 7.79 0.61
CA THR A 126 -17.96 7.29 1.80
C THR A 126 -18.14 5.79 1.69
N THR A 127 -18.06 5.09 2.81
CA THR A 127 -18.12 3.63 2.83
C THR A 127 -19.47 3.09 2.38
N THR A 128 -19.45 2.13 1.46
CA THR A 128 -20.62 1.41 0.94
C THR A 128 -21.00 0.18 1.80
N LYS A 129 -20.23 -0.15 2.84
CA LYS A 129 -20.51 -1.31 3.70
C LYS A 129 -21.58 -0.96 4.74
N ASP A 130 -22.45 -1.93 5.05
CA ASP A 130 -23.56 -1.82 6.04
C ASP A 130 -23.10 -1.44 7.45
N ASP A 131 -21.80 -1.49 7.73
CA ASP A 131 -21.20 -1.10 9.01
C ASP A 131 -20.75 0.37 8.99
N LYS A 132 -21.74 1.27 8.89
CA LYS A 132 -21.54 2.74 8.83
C LYS A 132 -20.77 3.35 10.01
N LEU A 133 -20.52 2.58 11.07
CA LEU A 133 -19.87 3.07 12.29
C LEU A 133 -18.34 2.95 12.29
N LEU A 134 -17.75 2.09 11.47
CA LEU A 134 -16.29 1.82 11.51
C LEU A 134 -15.50 2.30 10.28
N HIS A 135 -16.06 2.34 9.07
CA HIS A 135 -15.29 2.45 7.83
C HIS A 135 -15.33 3.82 7.11
N GLY A 136 -16.24 4.74 7.40
CA GLY A 136 -16.17 6.14 6.91
C GLY A 136 -15.06 6.97 7.57
N LYS A 137 -14.28 6.36 8.47
CA LYS A 137 -13.28 7.06 9.29
C LYS A 137 -11.93 7.23 8.58
N GLY A 138 -11.53 6.30 7.69
CA GLY A 138 -10.20 6.31 7.07
C GLY A 138 -9.89 7.59 6.31
N MET A 139 -10.77 8.00 5.40
CA MET A 139 -10.60 9.25 4.64
C MET A 139 -10.66 10.50 5.52
N ASN A 140 -11.48 10.48 6.58
CA ASN A 140 -11.53 11.58 7.55
C ASN A 140 -10.27 11.65 8.40
N ILE A 141 -9.66 10.50 8.75
CA ILE A 141 -8.35 10.44 9.42
C ILE A 141 -7.29 11.05 8.52
N LEU A 142 -7.24 10.69 7.24
CA LEU A 142 -6.29 11.25 6.28
C LEU A 142 -6.43 12.77 6.14
N ARG A 143 -7.68 13.28 6.05
CA ARG A 143 -7.95 14.73 6.03
C ARG A 143 -7.50 15.43 7.31
N THR A 144 -7.73 14.79 8.45
CA THR A 144 -7.34 15.35 9.76
C THR A 144 -5.81 15.39 9.90
N ILE A 145 -5.11 14.35 9.47
CA ILE A 145 -3.65 14.32 9.47
C ILE A 145 -3.11 15.39 8.51
N ALA A 146 -3.61 15.46 7.27
CA ALA A 146 -3.20 16.48 6.32
C ALA A 146 -3.32 17.89 6.92
N LYS A 147 -4.48 18.25 7.47
CA LYS A 147 -4.72 19.55 8.13
C LYS A 147 -3.81 19.81 9.32
N LYS A 148 -3.52 18.79 10.12
CA LYS A 148 -2.62 18.90 11.27
C LYS A 148 -1.20 19.31 10.89
N TYR A 149 -0.78 18.95 9.69
CA TYR A 149 0.53 19.28 9.12
C TYR A 149 0.43 20.32 8.00
N ASP A 150 -0.52 21.26 8.12
CA ASP A 150 -0.73 22.39 7.20
C ASP A 150 -0.74 21.96 5.72
N GLY A 151 -1.39 20.84 5.44
CA GLY A 151 -1.43 20.21 4.13
C GLY A 151 -2.84 19.89 3.66
N GLU A 152 -2.92 19.04 2.65
CA GLU A 152 -4.18 18.65 2.03
C GLU A 152 -4.21 17.20 1.57
N LEU A 153 -5.41 16.63 1.49
CA LEU A 153 -5.71 15.34 0.88
C LEU A 153 -6.22 15.57 -0.53
N LEU A 154 -5.55 14.98 -1.51
CA LEU A 154 -5.93 15.03 -2.92
C LEU A 154 -6.28 13.64 -3.41
N ILE A 155 -7.38 13.54 -4.14
CA ILE A 155 -7.85 12.29 -4.74
C ILE A 155 -8.06 12.56 -6.22
N ASN A 156 -7.47 11.72 -7.04
CA ASN A 156 -7.59 11.81 -8.50
C ASN A 156 -7.77 10.42 -9.09
N GLU A 157 -8.60 10.33 -10.10
CA GLU A 157 -8.80 9.12 -10.90
C GLU A 157 -8.45 9.44 -12.35
N ASP A 158 -7.58 8.63 -12.93
CA ASP A 158 -7.17 8.74 -14.33
C ASP A 158 -7.16 7.36 -14.97
N GLY A 159 -8.07 7.17 -15.92
CA GLY A 159 -8.30 5.88 -16.55
C GLY A 159 -8.69 4.80 -15.52
N ASN A 160 -7.85 3.78 -15.43
CA ASN A 160 -8.04 2.66 -14.49
C ASN A 160 -7.20 2.79 -13.21
N GLN A 161 -6.78 4.00 -12.84
CA GLN A 161 -5.94 4.23 -11.67
C GLN A 161 -6.55 5.27 -10.74
N LEU A 162 -6.77 4.89 -9.49
CA LEU A 162 -7.08 5.80 -8.38
C LEU A 162 -5.79 6.22 -7.69
N THR A 163 -5.63 7.50 -7.44
CA THR A 163 -4.51 8.10 -6.73
C THR A 163 -5.00 8.87 -5.52
N VAL A 164 -4.59 8.46 -4.34
CA VAL A 164 -4.82 9.18 -3.08
C VAL A 164 -3.49 9.75 -2.62
N SER A 165 -3.43 11.06 -2.44
CA SER A 165 -2.21 11.77 -2.05
C SER A 165 -2.46 12.61 -0.81
N VAL A 166 -1.57 12.50 0.17
CA VAL A 166 -1.53 13.39 1.34
C VAL A 166 -0.27 14.23 1.24
N MET A 167 -0.45 15.52 1.09
CA MET A 167 0.63 16.49 1.07
C MET A 167 0.65 17.20 2.42
N MET A 168 1.83 17.40 2.99
CA MET A 168 2.01 17.93 4.34
C MET A 168 3.23 18.85 4.38
N MET A 169 3.19 19.88 5.20
CA MET A 169 4.34 20.74 5.49
C MET A 169 5.30 20.01 6.46
N LYS A 170 6.61 20.19 6.25
CA LYS A 170 7.65 19.60 7.12
C LYS A 170 7.94 20.47 8.33
#